data_dc1a703d79597ebb252ce52726e294de
#
_entry.id   dc1a703d79597ebb252ce52726e294de
#
_cell.length_a   1.000
_cell.length_b   1.000
_cell.length_c   1.000
_cell.angle_alpha   90.00
_cell.angle_beta   90.00
_cell.angle_gamma   90.00
#
_symmetry.space_group_name_H-M   'P 1'
#
loop_
_entity.id
_entity.type
_entity.pdbx_description
1 polymer ?
#
loop_
_entity_poly.entity_id
_entity_poly.type
_entity_poly.pdbx_seq_one_letter_code
_entity_poly.pdbx_strand_id
1 'polypeptide(L)'
;MAFAQGSRSSLAYIAETTFGTTPSTPTLANLPINSHSLDLTKDRVEGNEIQADRMSRVDRHGNKQAGGSIEVDLRKGDYDELLESAFFNSYATDVLKVGTTPKYFSMEDAANDINQFRMFTGLAVSSVNFSIAPNQMVTSTFEMVGKGMTQAATTGSTGGAPTASSTNSPFDSYSGTISDGGAGISIVTSIDFSLTNSLAPTFVVGADNAQSLEFGRAVVEGTMTVYYEDQTLINKFLNETESSIEVSIDDPTGANPYTFLFPRVKYNGASVPLQNPQSRLITLPFVALYDTVENTNLKMTRTS
;
A
#
# COMPACT_ATOMS: atom_id res chain seq x y z
N MET A 1 -2.53 33.68 16.42
CA MET A 1 -1.78 32.61 15.71
C MET A 1 -2.81 31.60 15.24
N ALA A 2 -2.78 31.22 13.97
CA ALA A 2 -3.57 30.11 13.46
C ALA A 2 -2.74 28.82 13.57
N PHE A 3 -3.38 27.73 13.98
CA PHE A 3 -2.78 26.40 14.01
C PHE A 3 -3.39 25.59 12.87
N ALA A 4 -2.59 24.72 12.22
CA ALA A 4 -3.08 23.82 11.18
C ALA A 4 -4.19 22.92 11.73
N GLN A 5 -5.26 22.78 10.94
CA GLN A 5 -6.39 21.89 11.25
C GLN A 5 -6.41 20.72 10.29
N GLY A 6 -6.49 19.49 10.79
CA GLY A 6 -6.54 18.28 9.95
C GLY A 6 -7.69 18.29 8.93
N SER A 7 -8.85 18.86 9.28
CA SER A 7 -10.00 18.99 8.38
C SER A 7 -9.78 19.97 7.20
N ARG A 8 -8.71 20.75 7.24
CA ARG A 8 -8.30 21.70 6.19
C ARG A 8 -6.98 21.32 5.51
N SER A 9 -6.50 20.15 5.82
CA SER A 9 -5.32 19.55 5.17
C SER A 9 -5.74 18.63 4.03
N SER A 10 -4.88 18.50 3.04
CA SER A 10 -5.11 17.62 1.89
C SER A 10 -3.80 16.96 1.46
N LEU A 11 -3.91 15.77 0.91
CA LEU A 11 -2.81 15.08 0.24
C LEU A 11 -3.10 15.07 -1.26
N ALA A 12 -2.12 15.47 -2.06
CA ALA A 12 -2.21 15.44 -3.51
C ALA A 12 -0.93 14.89 -4.12
N TYR A 13 -1.00 14.29 -5.30
CA TYR A 13 0.13 13.60 -5.91
C TYR A 13 0.22 13.83 -7.42
N ILE A 14 1.39 13.51 -7.97
CA ILE A 14 1.64 13.40 -9.41
C ILE A 14 2.71 12.33 -9.65
N ALA A 15 2.55 11.56 -10.73
CA ALA A 15 3.57 10.60 -11.15
C ALA A 15 4.83 11.33 -11.66
N GLU A 16 6.00 10.81 -11.29
CA GLU A 16 7.30 11.29 -11.75
C GLU A 16 7.75 10.52 -12.98
N THR A 17 8.35 11.21 -13.94
CA THR A 17 9.03 10.59 -15.09
C THR A 17 10.49 10.27 -14.78
N THR A 18 11.10 11.00 -13.86
CA THR A 18 12.46 10.81 -13.38
C THR A 18 12.45 10.75 -11.87
N PHE A 19 13.04 9.72 -11.30
CA PHE A 19 13.09 9.49 -9.85
C PHE A 19 13.51 10.75 -9.07
N GLY A 20 12.66 11.15 -8.14
CA GLY A 20 12.89 12.28 -7.24
C GLY A 20 12.89 13.65 -7.95
N THR A 21 12.21 13.78 -9.07
CA THR A 21 12.06 15.03 -9.79
C THR A 21 10.60 15.28 -10.11
N THR A 22 10.01 16.26 -9.42
CA THR A 22 8.65 16.72 -9.72
C THR A 22 8.60 17.35 -11.13
N PRO A 23 7.59 17.07 -11.96
CA PRO A 23 7.41 17.73 -13.26
C PRO A 23 7.41 19.26 -13.15
N SER A 24 7.84 19.97 -14.19
CA SER A 24 8.10 21.42 -14.14
C SER A 24 6.85 22.29 -13.94
N THR A 25 5.69 21.83 -14.39
CA THR A 25 4.39 22.52 -14.21
C THR A 25 3.33 21.50 -13.81
N PRO A 26 3.42 20.95 -12.57
CA PRO A 26 2.55 19.86 -12.18
C PRO A 26 1.14 20.38 -11.89
N THR A 27 0.14 19.64 -12.35
CA THR A 27 -1.22 19.69 -11.82
C THR A 27 -1.39 18.43 -10.98
N LEU A 28 -1.41 18.61 -9.66
CA LEU A 28 -1.52 17.51 -8.72
C LEU A 28 -2.95 16.93 -8.76
N ALA A 29 -3.10 15.67 -8.43
CA ALA A 29 -4.40 15.02 -8.21
C ALA A 29 -4.63 14.86 -6.70
N ASN A 30 -5.79 15.27 -6.22
CA ASN A 30 -6.17 15.04 -4.82
C ASN A 30 -6.36 13.56 -4.54
N LEU A 31 -5.79 13.10 -3.44
CA LEU A 31 -5.90 11.74 -2.95
C LEU A 31 -6.80 11.74 -1.71
N PRO A 32 -7.98 11.12 -1.74
CA PRO A 32 -8.79 10.94 -0.53
C PRO A 32 -8.10 9.98 0.43
N ILE A 33 -7.91 10.40 1.67
CA ILE A 33 -7.20 9.61 2.68
C ILE A 33 -7.95 9.61 4.01
N ASN A 34 -7.80 8.55 4.78
CA ASN A 34 -8.22 8.50 6.18
C ASN A 34 -7.13 9.10 7.07
N SER A 35 -5.87 8.71 6.82
CA SER A 35 -4.71 9.21 7.53
C SER A 35 -3.42 9.04 6.69
N HIS A 36 -2.38 9.78 7.05
CA HIS A 36 -1.03 9.54 6.56
C HIS A 36 0.03 9.83 7.63
N SER A 37 1.17 9.18 7.52
CA SER A 37 2.35 9.38 8.36
C SER A 37 3.59 9.79 7.57
N LEU A 38 3.42 10.35 6.36
CA LEU A 38 4.53 10.77 5.51
C LEU A 38 5.41 11.77 6.24
N ASP A 39 6.71 11.48 6.34
CA ASP A 39 7.69 12.36 6.96
C ASP A 39 9.09 12.15 6.38
N LEU A 40 10.03 13.03 6.75
CA LEU A 40 11.44 12.95 6.42
C LEU A 40 12.23 12.49 7.65
N THR A 41 12.89 11.37 7.54
CA THR A 41 13.85 10.89 8.52
C THR A 41 15.27 11.24 8.11
N LYS A 42 16.15 11.45 9.10
CA LYS A 42 17.58 11.68 8.91
C LYS A 42 18.36 10.79 9.87
N ASP A 43 19.36 10.11 9.34
CA ASP A 43 20.28 9.36 10.17
C ASP A 43 21.08 10.30 11.05
N ARG A 44 21.53 9.78 12.18
CA ARG A 44 22.43 10.48 13.10
C ARG A 44 23.85 9.95 12.95
N VAL A 45 24.81 10.85 12.81
CA VAL A 45 26.25 10.52 12.75
C VAL A 45 26.95 11.19 13.94
N GLU A 46 27.38 10.38 14.90
CA GLU A 46 28.08 10.83 16.10
C GLU A 46 29.59 10.72 15.91
N GLY A 47 30.34 11.68 16.51
CA GLY A 47 31.79 11.58 16.66
C GLY A 47 32.15 10.63 17.80
N ASN A 48 33.00 9.65 17.51
CA ASN A 48 33.47 8.66 18.48
C ASN A 48 34.80 9.06 19.15
N GLU A 49 35.07 10.36 19.25
CA GLU A 49 36.30 10.85 19.89
C GLU A 49 36.29 10.58 21.39
N ILE A 50 37.41 10.02 21.91
CA ILE A 50 37.60 9.81 23.34
C ILE A 50 38.17 11.08 23.95
N GLN A 51 37.39 11.70 24.84
CA GLN A 51 37.76 12.91 25.57
C GLN A 51 37.75 12.66 27.09
N ALA A 52 38.52 13.38 27.82
CA ALA A 52 38.66 13.23 29.28
C ALA A 52 37.37 13.62 30.06
N ASP A 53 36.47 14.37 29.45
CA ASP A 53 35.25 14.89 30.05
C ASP A 53 34.00 14.00 29.91
N ARG A 54 34.10 12.86 29.21
CA ARG A 54 33.00 11.90 28.98
C ARG A 54 31.80 12.47 28.19
N MET A 55 31.93 13.56 27.44
CA MET A 55 30.86 14.24 26.72
C MET A 55 31.02 14.03 25.21
N SER A 56 29.88 13.80 24.53
CA SER A 56 29.83 13.78 23.04
C SER A 56 30.00 15.21 22.52
N ARG A 57 30.87 15.39 21.51
CA ARG A 57 31.24 16.71 21.00
C ARG A 57 30.64 17.04 19.65
N VAL A 58 30.41 16.02 18.84
CA VAL A 58 29.95 16.21 17.44
C VAL A 58 28.77 15.32 17.17
N ASP A 59 27.69 15.95 16.67
CA ASP A 59 26.52 15.29 16.16
C ASP A 59 26.13 15.93 14.82
N ARG A 60 25.94 15.12 13.77
CA ARG A 60 25.58 15.58 12.45
C ARG A 60 24.44 14.73 11.88
N HIS A 61 23.67 15.31 10.98
CA HIS A 61 22.72 14.57 10.18
C HIS A 61 23.44 13.83 9.04
N GLY A 62 23.13 12.56 8.89
CA GLY A 62 23.58 11.70 7.80
C GLY A 62 22.58 11.65 6.65
N ASN A 63 22.34 10.44 6.15
CA ASN A 63 21.42 10.19 5.04
C ASN A 63 19.99 10.62 5.38
N LYS A 64 19.26 11.06 4.36
CA LYS A 64 17.84 11.46 4.43
C LYS A 64 16.99 10.49 3.65
N GLN A 65 15.82 10.17 4.19
CA GLN A 65 14.84 9.31 3.55
C GLN A 65 13.44 9.85 3.83
N ALA A 66 12.64 9.98 2.79
CA ALA A 66 11.20 10.22 2.92
C ALA A 66 10.47 8.88 2.99
N GLY A 67 9.36 8.83 3.72
CA GLY A 67 8.52 7.64 3.78
C GLY A 67 7.41 7.78 4.79
N GLY A 68 6.61 6.74 4.92
CA GLY A 68 5.47 6.65 5.82
C GLY A 68 4.34 5.89 5.18
N SER A 69 3.22 5.80 5.88
CA SER A 69 2.02 5.09 5.43
C SER A 69 0.92 6.05 4.99
N ILE A 70 0.07 5.59 4.09
CA ILE A 70 -1.17 6.27 3.65
C ILE A 70 -2.28 5.25 3.78
N GLU A 71 -3.26 5.54 4.65
CA GLU A 71 -4.44 4.73 4.87
C GLU A 71 -5.64 5.33 4.14
N VAL A 72 -6.39 4.48 3.44
CA VAL A 72 -7.50 4.89 2.59
C VAL A 72 -8.68 3.92 2.69
N ASP A 73 -9.90 4.42 2.47
CA ASP A 73 -11.04 3.59 2.11
C ASP A 73 -10.99 3.37 0.60
N LEU A 74 -10.76 2.11 0.19
CA LEU A 74 -10.54 1.79 -1.21
C LEU A 74 -11.78 2.07 -2.06
N ARG A 75 -11.59 2.74 -3.21
CA ARG A 75 -12.62 3.01 -4.21
C ARG A 75 -12.05 2.95 -5.62
N LYS A 76 -12.91 2.77 -6.61
CA LYS A 76 -12.50 2.70 -8.01
C LYS A 76 -11.92 4.03 -8.49
N GLY A 77 -10.74 3.95 -9.11
CA GLY A 77 -10.12 5.01 -9.92
C GLY A 77 -9.13 5.89 -9.17
N ASP A 78 -9.39 6.28 -7.92
CA ASP A 78 -8.56 7.25 -7.20
C ASP A 78 -7.16 6.71 -6.83
N TYR A 79 -7.03 5.40 -6.65
CA TYR A 79 -5.79 4.76 -6.19
C TYR A 79 -5.12 3.90 -7.26
N ASP A 80 -5.62 3.93 -8.51
CA ASP A 80 -5.12 3.09 -9.58
C ASP A 80 -3.61 3.27 -9.83
N GLU A 81 -3.12 4.51 -9.81
CA GLU A 81 -1.69 4.77 -9.97
C GLU A 81 -0.84 4.27 -8.79
N LEU A 82 -1.37 4.33 -7.56
CA LEU A 82 -0.69 3.76 -6.39
C LEU A 82 -0.67 2.23 -6.46
N LEU A 83 -1.74 1.62 -6.96
CA LEU A 83 -1.80 0.18 -7.22
C LEU A 83 -0.80 -0.22 -8.32
N GLU A 84 -0.70 0.56 -9.41
CA GLU A 84 0.34 0.35 -10.43
C GLU A 84 1.76 0.40 -9.83
N SER A 85 2.02 1.35 -8.92
CA SER A 85 3.29 1.42 -8.21
C SER A 85 3.51 0.20 -7.30
N ALA A 86 2.48 -0.25 -6.57
CA ALA A 86 2.57 -1.44 -5.72
C ALA A 86 2.84 -2.72 -6.51
N PHE A 87 2.23 -2.85 -7.68
CA PHE A 87 2.40 -4.02 -8.56
C PHE A 87 3.63 -3.93 -9.47
N PHE A 88 4.33 -2.79 -9.51
CA PHE A 88 5.43 -2.53 -10.44
C PHE A 88 5.06 -2.80 -11.90
N ASN A 89 3.85 -2.41 -12.27
CA ASN A 89 3.31 -2.57 -13.61
C ASN A 89 2.23 -1.53 -13.88
N SER A 90 1.79 -1.41 -15.12
CA SER A 90 0.63 -0.59 -15.49
C SER A 90 -0.53 -1.48 -15.94
N TYR A 91 -1.75 -0.97 -15.80
CA TYR A 91 -2.93 -1.69 -16.30
C TYR A 91 -2.82 -1.94 -17.80
N ALA A 92 -3.00 -3.23 -18.17
CA ALA A 92 -3.16 -3.64 -19.55
C ALA A 92 -4.63 -4.00 -19.77
N THR A 93 -5.37 -3.09 -20.39
CA THR A 93 -6.84 -3.18 -20.45
C THR A 93 -7.41 -3.37 -19.06
N ASP A 94 -7.89 -3.31 -18.26
CA ASP A 94 -8.39 -3.49 -16.89
C ASP A 94 -7.72 -4.61 -16.05
N VAL A 95 -6.56 -5.10 -16.47
CA VAL A 95 -5.81 -6.15 -15.76
C VAL A 95 -4.46 -5.61 -15.27
N LEU A 96 -4.17 -5.81 -14.00
CA LEU A 96 -2.90 -5.49 -13.37
C LEU A 96 -2.28 -6.76 -12.79
N LYS A 97 -1.03 -7.05 -13.17
CA LYS A 97 -0.25 -8.20 -12.69
C LYS A 97 1.06 -7.70 -12.10
N VAL A 98 1.63 -8.45 -11.16
CA VAL A 98 2.94 -8.12 -10.61
C VAL A 98 4.00 -8.13 -11.71
N GLY A 99 4.74 -7.04 -11.80
CA GLY A 99 5.77 -6.79 -12.81
C GLY A 99 7.10 -6.33 -12.20
N THR A 100 7.88 -5.57 -12.99
CA THR A 100 9.24 -5.13 -12.63
C THR A 100 9.50 -3.65 -12.91
N THR A 101 8.49 -2.88 -13.31
CA THR A 101 8.64 -1.47 -13.68
C THR A 101 8.11 -0.59 -12.55
N PRO A 102 8.99 0.01 -11.72
CA PRO A 102 8.57 0.87 -10.63
C PRO A 102 7.94 2.17 -11.16
N LYS A 103 6.95 2.69 -10.43
CA LYS A 103 6.34 3.99 -10.66
C LYS A 103 6.59 4.87 -9.43
N TYR A 104 7.04 6.10 -9.66
CA TYR A 104 7.41 7.04 -8.61
C TYR A 104 6.47 8.22 -8.58
N PHE A 105 6.35 8.87 -7.40
CA PHE A 105 5.46 10.00 -7.18
C PHE A 105 6.14 11.15 -6.46
N SER A 106 5.72 12.37 -6.81
CA SER A 106 5.78 13.52 -5.92
C SER A 106 4.43 13.67 -5.22
N MET A 107 4.44 13.81 -3.88
CA MET A 107 3.22 13.98 -3.08
C MET A 107 3.33 15.25 -2.23
N GLU A 108 2.27 16.06 -2.25
CA GLU A 108 2.16 17.29 -1.47
C GLU A 108 1.18 17.08 -0.31
N ASP A 109 1.68 17.21 0.91
CA ASP A 109 0.87 17.38 2.10
C ASP A 109 0.67 18.88 2.36
N ALA A 110 -0.57 19.32 2.25
CA ALA A 110 -0.96 20.72 2.31
C ALA A 110 -1.75 21.05 3.58
N ALA A 111 -1.23 21.94 4.40
CA ALA A 111 -1.98 22.62 5.46
C ALA A 111 -2.51 23.97 4.92
N ASN A 112 -3.67 23.90 4.25
CA ASN A 112 -4.21 25.02 3.45
C ASN A 112 -4.59 26.24 4.28
N ASP A 113 -4.92 26.06 5.57
CA ASP A 113 -5.32 27.13 6.48
C ASP A 113 -4.18 28.03 6.97
N ILE A 114 -2.95 27.51 6.92
CA ILE A 114 -1.74 28.25 7.31
C ILE A 114 -0.73 28.42 6.16
N ASN A 115 -1.10 27.99 4.93
CA ASN A 115 -0.27 28.04 3.74
C ASN A 115 1.10 27.38 3.96
N GLN A 116 1.11 26.16 4.44
CA GLN A 116 2.32 25.34 4.59
C GLN A 116 2.18 24.06 3.79
N PHE A 117 3.17 23.80 2.94
CA PHE A 117 3.15 22.70 1.98
C PHE A 117 4.44 21.90 2.09
N ARG A 118 4.31 20.59 2.26
CA ARG A 118 5.45 19.65 2.28
C ARG A 118 5.40 18.78 1.03
N MET A 119 6.37 18.94 0.14
CA MET A 119 6.48 18.14 -1.08
C MET A 119 7.48 17.02 -0.86
N PHE A 120 7.00 15.79 -0.88
CA PHE A 120 7.79 14.57 -0.85
C PHE A 120 8.07 14.11 -2.27
N THR A 121 9.30 13.70 -2.59
CA THR A 121 9.72 13.32 -3.95
C THR A 121 10.32 11.93 -3.99
N GLY A 122 10.20 11.27 -5.14
CA GLY A 122 10.73 9.92 -5.37
C GLY A 122 10.00 8.84 -4.57
N LEU A 123 8.74 9.08 -4.16
CA LEU A 123 7.96 8.10 -3.42
C LEU A 123 7.55 6.94 -4.31
N ALA A 124 7.72 5.71 -3.81
CA ALA A 124 7.18 4.49 -4.41
C ALA A 124 6.53 3.61 -3.34
N VAL A 125 5.59 2.78 -3.72
CA VAL A 125 4.92 1.87 -2.81
C VAL A 125 5.81 0.68 -2.49
N SER A 126 6.26 0.59 -1.25
CA SER A 126 7.06 -0.53 -0.73
C SER A 126 6.20 -1.75 -0.40
N SER A 127 5.04 -1.52 0.17
CA SER A 127 4.03 -2.56 0.37
C SER A 127 2.63 -1.96 0.35
N VAL A 128 1.66 -2.77 0.00
CA VAL A 128 0.24 -2.46 0.13
C VAL A 128 -0.44 -3.57 0.91
N ASN A 129 -1.23 -3.18 1.90
CA ASN A 129 -2.06 -4.09 2.69
C ASN A 129 -3.53 -3.81 2.39
N PHE A 130 -4.32 -4.86 2.25
CA PHE A 130 -5.77 -4.79 2.09
C PHE A 130 -6.43 -5.50 3.27
N SER A 131 -7.45 -4.89 3.85
CA SER A 131 -8.23 -5.47 4.93
C SER A 131 -9.70 -5.46 4.59
N ILE A 132 -10.31 -6.64 4.64
CA ILE A 132 -11.72 -6.86 4.32
C ILE A 132 -12.34 -7.61 5.51
N ALA A 133 -13.17 -6.90 6.27
CA ALA A 133 -13.85 -7.44 7.44
C ALA A 133 -15.33 -7.02 7.46
N PRO A 134 -16.24 -7.81 8.08
CA PRO A 134 -17.65 -7.52 8.10
C PRO A 134 -17.96 -6.17 8.73
N ASN A 135 -18.99 -5.49 8.21
CA ASN A 135 -19.50 -4.24 8.74
C ASN A 135 -18.48 -3.08 8.71
N GLN A 136 -17.56 -3.12 7.73
CA GLN A 136 -16.55 -2.08 7.52
C GLN A 136 -16.41 -1.78 6.03
N MET A 137 -15.86 -0.60 5.70
CA MET A 137 -15.35 -0.31 4.36
C MET A 137 -14.08 -1.14 4.14
N VAL A 138 -13.79 -1.44 2.88
CA VAL A 138 -12.53 -2.08 2.52
C VAL A 138 -11.41 -1.05 2.65
N THR A 139 -10.49 -1.28 3.57
CA THR A 139 -9.35 -0.38 3.79
C THR A 139 -8.10 -0.88 3.10
N SER A 140 -7.29 0.07 2.65
CA SER A 140 -5.97 -0.23 2.10
C SER A 140 -4.94 0.70 2.72
N THR A 141 -3.76 0.14 3.05
CA THR A 141 -2.63 0.91 3.58
C THR A 141 -1.45 0.77 2.63
N PHE A 142 -0.98 1.90 2.10
CA PHE A 142 0.18 1.98 1.23
C PHE A 142 1.38 2.44 2.04
N GLU A 143 2.40 1.59 2.19
CA GLU A 143 3.69 1.96 2.79
C GLU A 143 4.59 2.54 1.71
N MET A 144 5.03 3.77 1.92
CA MET A 144 5.80 4.55 0.97
C MET A 144 7.26 4.67 1.39
N VAL A 145 8.16 4.56 0.42
CA VAL A 145 9.60 4.85 0.58
C VAL A 145 10.00 5.82 -0.53
N GLY A 146 10.78 6.84 -0.18
CA GLY A 146 11.11 7.91 -1.13
C GLY A 146 12.45 8.57 -0.89
N LYS A 147 12.74 9.58 -1.71
CA LYS A 147 14.04 10.25 -1.77
C LYS A 147 14.19 11.36 -0.74
N GLY A 148 13.22 12.26 -0.66
CA GLY A 148 13.37 13.45 0.18
C GLY A 148 12.11 14.30 0.27
N MET A 149 12.22 15.41 1.01
CA MET A 149 11.12 16.35 1.23
C MET A 149 11.63 17.78 1.13
N THR A 150 10.82 18.67 0.58
CA THR A 150 10.98 20.13 0.62
C THR A 150 9.74 20.77 1.24
N GLN A 151 9.92 21.94 1.86
CA GLN A 151 8.83 22.71 2.46
C GLN A 151 8.74 24.08 1.81
N ALA A 152 7.51 24.55 1.52
CA ALA A 152 7.23 25.83 0.91
C ALA A 152 6.00 26.50 1.52
N ALA A 153 5.87 27.81 1.32
CA ALA A 153 4.70 28.61 1.68
C ALA A 153 3.66 28.72 0.54
N THR A 154 3.91 28.06 -0.57
CA THR A 154 3.04 28.01 -1.75
C THR A 154 2.94 26.57 -2.24
N THR A 155 1.77 26.21 -2.76
CA THR A 155 1.56 24.87 -3.34
C THR A 155 2.53 24.61 -4.49
N GLY A 156 2.96 23.35 -4.59
CA GLY A 156 3.72 22.86 -5.74
C GLY A 156 2.88 22.64 -7.00
N SER A 157 1.54 22.71 -6.90
CA SER A 157 0.63 22.57 -8.06
C SER A 157 0.64 23.83 -8.91
N THR A 158 1.71 24.03 -9.67
CA THR A 158 1.92 25.24 -10.49
C THR A 158 1.21 25.20 -11.84
N GLY A 159 0.72 24.05 -12.30
CA GLY A 159 -0.05 23.84 -13.52
C GLY A 159 -1.55 24.15 -13.38
N GLY A 160 -2.02 24.43 -12.16
CA GLY A 160 -3.41 24.71 -11.82
C GLY A 160 -3.81 24.21 -10.44
N ALA A 161 -5.06 24.39 -10.06
CA ALA A 161 -5.58 23.79 -8.84
C ALA A 161 -5.54 22.25 -8.95
N PRO A 162 -5.31 21.54 -7.83
CA PRO A 162 -5.32 20.08 -7.85
C PRO A 162 -6.64 19.51 -8.40
N THR A 163 -6.54 18.50 -9.25
CA THR A 163 -7.71 17.79 -9.78
C THR A 163 -8.48 17.13 -8.65
N ALA A 164 -9.79 17.27 -8.65
CA ALA A 164 -10.64 16.62 -7.64
C ALA A 164 -10.60 15.10 -7.78
N SER A 165 -10.74 14.40 -6.65
CA SER A 165 -10.94 12.95 -6.63
C SER A 165 -12.27 12.56 -7.27
N SER A 166 -12.44 11.27 -7.56
CA SER A 166 -13.69 10.72 -8.07
C SER A 166 -14.84 10.88 -7.05
N THR A 167 -16.05 10.74 -7.53
CA THR A 167 -17.26 10.70 -6.70
C THR A 167 -17.73 9.27 -6.40
N ASN A 168 -16.92 8.26 -6.77
CA ASN A 168 -17.24 6.86 -6.55
C ASN A 168 -17.31 6.55 -5.04
N SER A 169 -18.26 5.71 -4.67
CA SER A 169 -18.37 5.23 -3.29
C SER A 169 -17.20 4.30 -2.94
N PRO A 170 -16.73 4.30 -1.70
CA PRO A 170 -15.81 3.28 -1.23
C PRO A 170 -16.42 1.87 -1.33
N PHE A 171 -15.56 0.88 -1.51
CA PHE A 171 -15.96 -0.52 -1.46
C PHE A 171 -16.36 -0.92 -0.04
N ASP A 172 -17.34 -1.81 0.04
CA ASP A 172 -17.82 -2.35 1.30
C ASP A 172 -17.64 -3.88 1.38
N SER A 173 -17.82 -4.42 2.57
CA SER A 173 -17.72 -5.86 2.81
C SER A 173 -18.98 -6.65 2.42
N TYR A 174 -20.08 -5.99 2.05
CA TYR A 174 -21.35 -6.65 1.74
C TYR A 174 -21.45 -7.05 0.28
N SER A 175 -20.85 -6.24 -0.60
CA SER A 175 -20.92 -6.41 -2.07
C SER A 175 -19.82 -7.33 -2.60
N GLY A 176 -19.04 -7.96 -1.71
CA GLY A 176 -17.91 -8.82 -2.07
C GLY A 176 -18.25 -10.31 -2.10
N THR A 177 -17.44 -11.06 -2.84
CA THR A 177 -17.48 -12.53 -2.88
C THR A 177 -16.06 -13.10 -2.76
N ILE A 178 -15.95 -14.25 -2.10
CA ILE A 178 -14.67 -14.96 -1.95
C ILE A 178 -14.84 -16.40 -2.43
N SER A 179 -13.88 -16.90 -3.21
CA SER A 179 -13.84 -18.29 -3.63
C SER A 179 -12.47 -18.93 -3.36
N ASP A 180 -12.45 -20.25 -3.14
CA ASP A 180 -11.25 -21.06 -2.99
C ASP A 180 -11.33 -22.28 -3.92
N GLY A 181 -10.34 -22.41 -4.82
CA GLY A 181 -10.35 -23.46 -5.85
C GLY A 181 -11.50 -23.33 -6.85
N GLY A 182 -11.99 -22.10 -7.08
CA GLY A 182 -13.12 -21.82 -7.95
C GLY A 182 -14.52 -22.10 -7.34
N ALA A 183 -14.57 -22.55 -6.08
CA ALA A 183 -15.81 -22.72 -5.34
C ALA A 183 -16.04 -21.55 -4.39
N GLY A 184 -17.22 -20.91 -4.44
CA GLY A 184 -17.57 -19.82 -3.52
C GLY A 184 -17.59 -20.28 -2.08
N ILE A 185 -16.98 -19.50 -1.18
CA ILE A 185 -16.96 -19.74 0.27
C ILE A 185 -17.78 -18.66 0.97
N SER A 186 -18.93 -19.03 1.51
CA SER A 186 -19.81 -18.09 2.22
C SER A 186 -19.55 -17.97 3.73
N ILE A 187 -18.56 -18.70 4.24
CA ILE A 187 -18.22 -18.75 5.68
C ILE A 187 -17.02 -17.88 6.08
N VAL A 188 -16.47 -17.09 5.14
CA VAL A 188 -15.34 -16.19 5.42
C VAL A 188 -15.81 -15.03 6.29
N THR A 189 -15.09 -14.78 7.39
CA THR A 189 -15.35 -13.66 8.29
C THR A 189 -14.38 -12.51 8.05
N SER A 190 -13.15 -12.78 7.62
CA SER A 190 -12.22 -11.73 7.22
C SER A 190 -11.14 -12.28 6.29
N ILE A 191 -10.61 -11.42 5.45
CA ILE A 191 -9.39 -11.69 4.69
C ILE A 191 -8.52 -10.44 4.67
N ASP A 192 -7.29 -10.62 5.09
CA ASP A 192 -6.25 -9.60 5.05
C ASP A 192 -5.12 -10.12 4.18
N PHE A 193 -4.61 -9.31 3.27
CA PHE A 193 -3.49 -9.69 2.42
C PHE A 193 -2.60 -8.51 2.06
N SER A 194 -1.34 -8.81 1.76
CA SER A 194 -0.34 -7.80 1.42
C SER A 194 0.49 -8.21 0.21
N LEU A 195 0.92 -7.20 -0.53
CA LEU A 195 1.97 -7.30 -1.55
C LEU A 195 3.15 -6.44 -1.08
N THR A 196 4.32 -7.06 -0.88
CA THR A 196 5.54 -6.41 -0.40
C THR A 196 6.64 -6.51 -1.43
N ASN A 197 7.23 -5.36 -1.80
CA ASN A 197 8.29 -5.23 -2.82
C ASN A 197 9.70 -5.13 -2.22
N SER A 198 9.82 -5.00 -0.90
CA SER A 198 11.10 -4.88 -0.18
C SER A 198 11.98 -3.75 -0.73
N LEU A 199 11.42 -2.54 -0.85
CA LEU A 199 12.16 -1.37 -1.34
C LEU A 199 13.24 -0.93 -0.35
N ALA A 200 14.42 -0.63 -0.86
CA ALA A 200 15.54 -0.10 -0.09
C ALA A 200 16.18 1.09 -0.83
N PRO A 201 16.41 2.24 -0.15
CA PRO A 201 17.10 3.36 -0.74
C PRO A 201 18.61 3.08 -0.85
N THR A 202 19.22 3.49 -1.97
CA THR A 202 20.67 3.41 -2.16
C THR A 202 21.31 4.77 -1.98
N PHE A 203 22.41 4.83 -1.22
CA PHE A 203 23.14 6.05 -0.93
C PHE A 203 24.57 5.98 -1.49
N VAL A 204 25.12 7.13 -1.89
CA VAL A 204 26.49 7.26 -2.38
C VAL A 204 27.25 8.33 -1.58
N VAL A 205 28.55 8.21 -1.56
CA VAL A 205 29.42 9.22 -0.93
C VAL A 205 29.27 10.56 -1.66
N GLY A 206 29.03 11.62 -0.90
CA GLY A 206 28.85 12.98 -1.43
C GLY A 206 27.39 13.40 -1.67
N ALA A 207 26.42 12.53 -1.40
CA ALA A 207 25.00 12.87 -1.41
C ALA A 207 24.32 12.38 -0.12
N ASP A 208 23.43 13.19 0.42
CA ASP A 208 22.66 12.87 1.62
C ASP A 208 21.25 12.30 1.31
N ASN A 209 20.83 12.32 0.04
CA ASN A 209 19.57 11.76 -0.42
C ASN A 209 19.78 10.46 -1.22
N ALA A 210 18.80 9.58 -1.21
CA ALA A 210 18.81 8.37 -2.03
C ALA A 210 19.00 8.69 -3.52
N GLN A 211 19.86 7.92 -4.19
CA GLN A 211 20.09 8.03 -5.63
C GLN A 211 19.10 7.20 -6.42
N SER A 212 18.68 6.06 -5.88
CA SER A 212 17.68 5.17 -6.44
C SER A 212 17.01 4.36 -5.32
N LEU A 213 15.93 3.69 -5.67
CA LEU A 213 15.33 2.64 -4.85
C LEU A 213 15.59 1.30 -5.53
N GLU A 214 16.17 0.38 -4.78
CA GLU A 214 16.29 -1.02 -5.19
C GLU A 214 15.07 -1.78 -4.70
N PHE A 215 14.63 -2.77 -5.46
CA PHE A 215 13.49 -3.60 -5.10
C PHE A 215 13.89 -5.09 -5.04
N GLY A 216 13.29 -5.79 -4.09
CA GLY A 216 13.51 -7.19 -3.88
C GLY A 216 12.48 -8.07 -4.59
N ARG A 217 12.23 -9.24 -4.01
CA ARG A 217 11.18 -10.13 -4.48
C ARG A 217 9.81 -9.57 -4.09
N ALA A 218 8.85 -9.64 -5.02
CA ALA A 218 7.44 -9.39 -4.71
C ALA A 218 6.88 -10.60 -3.91
N VAL A 219 6.61 -10.37 -2.63
CA VAL A 219 6.02 -11.36 -1.73
C VAL A 219 4.56 -11.02 -1.52
N VAL A 220 3.68 -12.00 -1.75
CA VAL A 220 2.24 -11.88 -1.53
C VAL A 220 1.84 -12.89 -0.48
N GLU A 221 1.36 -12.38 0.64
CA GLU A 221 0.94 -13.16 1.81
C GLU A 221 -0.40 -12.66 2.31
N GLY A 222 -1.13 -13.52 3.01
CA GLY A 222 -2.38 -13.13 3.61
C GLY A 222 -2.85 -14.10 4.68
N THR A 223 -3.94 -13.72 5.33
CA THR A 223 -4.61 -14.52 6.34
C THR A 223 -6.11 -14.48 6.09
N MET A 224 -6.71 -15.62 5.94
CA MET A 224 -8.16 -15.79 5.82
C MET A 224 -8.70 -16.39 7.12
N THR A 225 -9.76 -15.80 7.67
CA THR A 225 -10.48 -16.32 8.84
C THR A 225 -11.87 -16.75 8.42
N VAL A 226 -12.24 -17.99 8.72
CA VAL A 226 -13.51 -18.59 8.33
C VAL A 226 -14.16 -19.32 9.51
N TYR A 227 -15.48 -19.52 9.46
CA TYR A 227 -16.13 -20.43 10.41
C TYR A 227 -15.64 -21.86 10.16
N TYR A 228 -15.39 -22.59 11.25
CA TYR A 228 -14.97 -23.99 11.18
C TYR A 228 -16.18 -24.88 10.93
N GLU A 229 -16.38 -25.30 9.69
CA GLU A 229 -17.50 -26.15 9.27
C GLU A 229 -17.08 -27.61 9.13
N ASP A 230 -15.96 -27.87 8.42
CA ASP A 230 -15.48 -29.22 8.14
C ASP A 230 -13.93 -29.28 8.07
N GLN A 231 -13.41 -30.43 7.63
CA GLN A 231 -11.97 -30.71 7.55
C GLN A 231 -11.34 -30.25 6.21
N THR A 232 -12.11 -29.74 5.26
CA THR A 232 -11.66 -29.50 3.88
C THR A 232 -10.47 -28.54 3.84
N LEU A 233 -10.57 -27.38 4.50
CA LEU A 233 -9.51 -26.37 4.52
C LEU A 233 -8.28 -26.83 5.33
N ILE A 234 -8.52 -27.56 6.45
CA ILE A 234 -7.43 -28.15 7.25
C ILE A 234 -6.67 -29.19 6.43
N ASN A 235 -7.38 -30.03 5.68
CA ASN A 235 -6.76 -31.04 4.83
C ASN A 235 -5.93 -30.44 3.70
N LYS A 236 -6.30 -29.27 3.15
CA LYS A 236 -5.45 -28.55 2.20
C LYS A 236 -4.10 -28.16 2.82
N PHE A 237 -4.10 -27.69 4.07
CA PHE A 237 -2.87 -27.41 4.79
C PHE A 237 -2.07 -28.70 5.10
N LEU A 238 -2.71 -29.73 5.66
CA LEU A 238 -2.03 -30.98 6.05
C LEU A 238 -1.43 -31.74 4.88
N ASN A 239 -2.09 -31.72 3.73
CA ASN A 239 -1.66 -32.42 2.51
C ASN A 239 -0.84 -31.51 1.57
N GLU A 240 -0.52 -30.29 2.00
CA GLU A 240 0.17 -29.28 1.15
C GLU A 240 -0.52 -29.05 -0.21
N THR A 241 -1.84 -29.18 -0.25
CA THR A 241 -2.61 -29.03 -1.49
C THR A 241 -2.67 -27.56 -1.89
N GLU A 242 -2.20 -27.26 -3.09
CA GLU A 242 -2.30 -25.92 -3.67
C GLU A 242 -3.74 -25.62 -4.09
N SER A 243 -4.13 -24.35 -3.99
CA SER A 243 -5.45 -23.87 -4.35
C SER A 243 -5.34 -22.51 -5.04
N SER A 244 -6.46 -21.94 -5.45
CA SER A 244 -6.56 -20.53 -5.86
C SER A 244 -7.51 -19.81 -4.92
N ILE A 245 -7.22 -18.54 -4.61
CA ILE A 245 -8.16 -17.66 -3.90
C ILE A 245 -8.54 -16.53 -4.83
N GLU A 246 -9.83 -16.25 -4.93
CA GLU A 246 -10.33 -15.08 -5.63
C GLU A 246 -11.19 -14.26 -4.68
N VAL A 247 -10.89 -12.97 -4.61
CA VAL A 247 -11.59 -11.99 -3.75
C VAL A 247 -12.12 -10.90 -4.67
N SER A 248 -13.43 -10.82 -4.80
CA SER A 248 -14.09 -9.72 -5.52
C SER A 248 -14.71 -8.78 -4.50
N ILE A 249 -14.44 -7.50 -4.64
CA ILE A 249 -15.02 -6.41 -3.85
C ILE A 249 -15.72 -5.44 -4.80
N ASP A 250 -16.81 -4.85 -4.35
CA ASP A 250 -17.58 -3.92 -5.17
C ASP A 250 -18.06 -2.74 -4.34
N ASP A 251 -18.56 -1.72 -5.02
CA ASP A 251 -19.29 -0.64 -4.38
C ASP A 251 -20.79 -1.01 -4.23
N PRO A 252 -21.56 -0.25 -3.46
CA PRO A 252 -22.99 -0.53 -3.27
C PRO A 252 -23.82 -0.55 -4.55
N THR A 253 -23.31 -0.04 -5.66
CA THR A 253 -24.02 -0.06 -6.96
C THR A 253 -23.84 -1.38 -7.71
N GLY A 254 -22.83 -2.19 -7.36
CA GLY A 254 -22.47 -3.42 -8.04
C GLY A 254 -21.91 -3.22 -9.45
N ALA A 255 -21.42 -2.02 -9.76
CA ALA A 255 -20.98 -1.64 -11.11
C ALA A 255 -19.47 -1.49 -11.24
N ASN A 256 -18.73 -1.53 -10.13
CA ASN A 256 -17.33 -1.14 -10.08
C ASN A 256 -16.41 -2.21 -9.44
N PRO A 257 -16.57 -3.52 -9.72
CA PRO A 257 -15.83 -4.54 -9.00
C PRO A 257 -14.31 -4.45 -9.22
N TYR A 258 -13.57 -4.69 -8.12
CA TYR A 258 -12.16 -5.05 -8.16
C TYR A 258 -12.05 -6.52 -7.75
N THR A 259 -11.42 -7.32 -8.59
CA THR A 259 -11.20 -8.76 -8.33
C THR A 259 -9.72 -9.02 -8.17
N PHE A 260 -9.33 -9.55 -7.01
CA PHE A 260 -7.99 -10.01 -6.71
C PHE A 260 -7.95 -11.53 -6.85
N LEU A 261 -7.17 -12.03 -7.79
CA LEU A 261 -6.95 -13.45 -8.00
C LEU A 261 -5.53 -13.82 -7.55
N PHE A 262 -5.44 -14.73 -6.60
CA PHE A 262 -4.23 -15.45 -6.20
C PHE A 262 -4.28 -16.81 -6.88
N PRO A 263 -3.65 -16.97 -8.06
CA PRO A 263 -3.89 -18.15 -8.90
C PRO A 263 -3.32 -19.44 -8.30
N ARG A 264 -2.31 -19.30 -7.46
CA ARG A 264 -1.65 -20.43 -6.81
C ARG A 264 -1.29 -20.07 -5.37
N VAL A 265 -2.01 -20.59 -4.42
CA VAL A 265 -1.78 -20.36 -2.98
C VAL A 265 -1.47 -21.65 -2.25
N LYS A 266 -0.70 -21.53 -1.17
CA LYS A 266 -0.42 -22.59 -0.23
C LYS A 266 -0.72 -22.09 1.18
N TYR A 267 -1.47 -22.87 1.93
CA TYR A 267 -1.76 -22.57 3.34
C TYR A 267 -0.57 -22.97 4.21
N ASN A 268 -0.09 -22.05 5.05
CA ASN A 268 1.06 -22.25 5.93
C ASN A 268 0.67 -22.60 7.36
N GLY A 269 -0.63 -22.65 7.65
CA GLY A 269 -1.16 -23.00 8.96
C GLY A 269 -2.67 -23.17 8.94
N ALA A 270 -3.19 -23.80 9.98
CA ALA A 270 -4.62 -23.93 10.24
C ALA A 270 -4.83 -23.96 11.75
N SER A 271 -5.18 -22.79 12.33
CA SER A 271 -5.38 -22.65 13.76
C SER A 271 -6.87 -22.62 14.10
N VAL A 272 -7.33 -23.55 14.96
CA VAL A 272 -8.74 -23.67 15.36
C VAL A 272 -8.84 -23.61 16.90
N PRO A 273 -8.62 -22.45 17.53
CA PRO A 273 -8.66 -22.32 18.97
C PRO A 273 -10.08 -22.53 19.53
N LEU A 274 -10.15 -23.03 20.78
CA LEU A 274 -11.38 -23.06 21.56
C LEU A 274 -11.25 -22.04 22.69
N GLN A 275 -11.85 -20.85 22.51
CA GLN A 275 -11.69 -19.75 23.45
C GLN A 275 -12.95 -19.43 24.27
N ASN A 276 -14.12 -19.67 23.71
CA ASN A 276 -15.42 -19.36 24.33
C ASN A 276 -16.52 -20.26 23.76
N PRO A 277 -17.78 -20.23 24.29
CA PRO A 277 -18.88 -21.05 23.80
C PRO A 277 -19.48 -20.65 22.48
N GLN A 278 -18.88 -19.69 21.73
CA GLN A 278 -19.33 -19.23 20.41
C GLN A 278 -18.83 -20.16 19.29
N SER A 279 -19.28 -19.91 18.06
CA SER A 279 -18.80 -20.64 16.89
C SER A 279 -17.27 -20.58 16.77
N ARG A 280 -16.67 -21.70 16.44
CA ARG A 280 -15.21 -21.78 16.26
C ARG A 280 -14.82 -21.19 14.94
N LEU A 281 -13.73 -20.45 14.94
CA LEU A 281 -13.10 -19.91 13.74
C LEU A 281 -11.82 -20.68 13.45
N ILE A 282 -11.50 -20.80 12.19
CA ILE A 282 -10.20 -21.26 11.70
C ILE A 282 -9.47 -20.09 11.05
N THR A 283 -8.22 -19.90 11.42
CA THR A 283 -7.33 -18.91 10.82
C THR A 283 -6.33 -19.61 9.92
N LEU A 284 -6.28 -19.22 8.67
CA LEU A 284 -5.54 -19.82 7.58
C LEU A 284 -4.56 -18.80 6.98
N PRO A 285 -3.33 -18.68 7.47
CA PRO A 285 -2.29 -17.93 6.80
C PRO A 285 -1.92 -18.63 5.49
N PHE A 286 -1.77 -17.83 4.42
CA PHE A 286 -1.41 -18.32 3.10
C PHE A 286 -0.31 -17.49 2.45
N VAL A 287 0.40 -18.08 1.52
CA VAL A 287 1.35 -17.42 0.63
C VAL A 287 0.95 -17.69 -0.81
N ALA A 288 0.98 -16.64 -1.64
CA ALA A 288 0.73 -16.79 -3.07
C ALA A 288 2.05 -17.02 -3.81
N LEU A 289 2.06 -18.04 -4.62
CA LEU A 289 3.20 -18.48 -5.41
C LEU A 289 3.03 -18.10 -6.89
N TYR A 290 4.14 -18.01 -7.60
CA TYR A 290 4.11 -17.78 -9.04
C TYR A 290 3.35 -18.92 -9.75
N ASP A 291 2.38 -18.54 -10.57
CA ASP A 291 1.63 -19.44 -11.44
C ASP A 291 2.07 -19.28 -12.89
N THR A 292 2.29 -20.40 -13.58
CA THR A 292 2.82 -20.42 -14.97
C THR A 292 1.75 -20.13 -16.02
N VAL A 293 0.47 -20.26 -15.70
CA VAL A 293 -0.65 -19.96 -16.61
C VAL A 293 -0.96 -18.48 -16.59
N GLU A 294 -1.15 -17.93 -15.39
CA GLU A 294 -1.40 -16.50 -15.21
C GLU A 294 -0.13 -15.64 -15.31
N ASN A 295 1.06 -16.23 -15.21
CA ASN A 295 2.36 -15.56 -15.18
C ASN A 295 2.48 -14.50 -14.10
N THR A 296 1.92 -14.75 -12.92
CA THR A 296 1.96 -13.87 -11.76
C THR A 296 1.62 -14.64 -10.48
N ASN A 297 1.88 -14.08 -9.32
CA ASN A 297 1.40 -14.56 -8.03
C ASN A 297 0.14 -13.79 -7.54
N LEU A 298 -0.12 -12.60 -8.10
CA LEU A 298 -1.31 -11.81 -7.83
C LEU A 298 -1.75 -11.10 -9.11
N LYS A 299 -3.02 -11.26 -9.46
CA LYS A 299 -3.69 -10.55 -10.56
C LYS A 299 -4.85 -9.76 -10.00
N MET A 300 -4.91 -8.49 -10.36
CA MET A 300 -6.06 -7.63 -10.09
C MET A 300 -6.78 -7.33 -11.41
N THR A 301 -8.09 -7.40 -11.39
CA THR A 301 -8.95 -7.03 -12.53
C THR A 301 -9.96 -6.01 -12.04
N ARG A 302 -10.20 -5.00 -12.85
CA ARG A 302 -11.26 -4.00 -12.63
C ARG A 302 -12.23 -4.01 -13.82
N THR A 303 -13.43 -3.51 -13.62
CA THR A 303 -14.35 -3.22 -14.73
C THR A 303 -14.08 -1.79 -15.23
N SER A 304 -13.98 -1.60 -16.54
CA SER A 304 -13.77 -0.29 -17.18
C SER A 304 -15.01 0.61 -17.09
#